data_88132ae6acd2c0b072ce03467bf76235
#
_entry.id   88132ae6acd2c0b072ce03467bf76235
#
_cell.length_a   1.000
_cell.length_b   1.000
_cell.length_c   1.000
_cell.angle_alpha   90.00
_cell.angle_beta   90.00
_cell.angle_gamma   90.00
#
_symmetry.space_group_name_H-M   'P 1'
#
loop_
_entity.id
_entity.type
_entity.pdbx_description
1 polymer ?
#
loop_
_entity_poly.entity_id
_entity_poly.type
_entity_poly.pdbx_seq_one_letter_code
_entity_poly.pdbx_strand_id
1 'polypeptide(L)'
;MLSFGRSTAADHSPETLLMALERTISIIKPDAVAKNVIGQIYSRFEQAGLTIVAAKMKHLSRKEAEGFYAVHRERPFFNALVEFMTSGPVMIQVLEGENAVLRNRELMGATNPKDAAAGTIRADFASSIDANAVHGSDSLENAAIETAYFFAATELCPR
;
A
#
# COMPACT_ATOMS: atom_id res chain seq x y z
N MET A 1 51.45 -17.54 17.76
CA MET A 1 50.52 -17.76 16.66
C MET A 1 49.32 -16.83 16.87
N LEU A 2 49.29 -15.71 16.18
CA LEU A 2 48.15 -14.77 16.28
C LEU A 2 47.15 -15.13 15.19
N SER A 3 45.97 -15.64 15.60
CA SER A 3 44.85 -15.88 14.71
C SER A 3 44.14 -14.56 14.45
N PHE A 4 44.27 -14.03 13.23
CA PHE A 4 43.43 -12.91 12.80
C PHE A 4 42.06 -13.45 12.43
N GLY A 5 41.08 -13.25 13.31
CA GLY A 5 39.69 -13.50 12.99
C GLY A 5 39.27 -12.59 11.83
N ARG A 6 38.85 -13.18 10.73
CA ARG A 6 38.24 -12.44 9.63
C ARG A 6 36.94 -11.86 10.14
N SER A 7 36.90 -10.56 10.32
CA SER A 7 35.66 -9.81 10.41
C SER A 7 34.97 -9.95 9.07
N THR A 8 33.84 -10.66 9.04
CA THR A 8 32.97 -10.64 7.89
C THR A 8 32.31 -9.26 7.84
N ALA A 9 32.91 -8.36 7.09
CA ALA A 9 32.23 -7.12 6.74
C ALA A 9 30.95 -7.49 6.02
N ALA A 10 29.82 -7.02 6.53
CA ALA A 10 28.55 -7.17 5.85
C ALA A 10 28.70 -6.56 4.45
N ASP A 11 28.33 -7.32 3.44
CA ASP A 11 28.38 -6.86 2.05
C ASP A 11 27.34 -5.73 1.88
N HIS A 12 27.84 -4.50 1.82
CA HIS A 12 27.06 -3.29 1.56
C HIS A 12 27.11 -2.90 0.07
N SER A 13 27.14 -3.89 -0.82
CA SER A 13 27.08 -3.60 -2.26
C SER A 13 25.81 -2.81 -2.61
N PRO A 14 25.87 -1.92 -3.61
CA PRO A 14 24.67 -1.21 -4.08
C PRO A 14 23.53 -2.14 -4.50
N GLU A 15 23.84 -3.33 -4.99
CA GLU A 15 22.86 -4.35 -5.34
C GLU A 15 22.12 -4.87 -4.11
N THR A 16 22.82 -5.15 -3.01
CA THR A 16 22.21 -5.60 -1.76
C THR A 16 21.29 -4.53 -1.18
N LEU A 17 21.68 -3.24 -1.25
CA LEU A 17 20.85 -2.12 -0.83
C LEU A 17 19.60 -1.96 -1.72
N LEU A 18 19.73 -2.13 -3.04
CA LEU A 18 18.60 -2.09 -3.97
C LEU A 18 17.62 -3.24 -3.73
N MET A 19 18.11 -4.45 -3.41
CA MET A 19 17.28 -5.62 -3.12
C MET A 19 16.55 -5.52 -1.78
N ALA A 20 17.05 -4.69 -0.83
CA ALA A 20 16.41 -4.46 0.46
C ALA A 20 15.23 -3.48 0.36
N LEU A 21 15.16 -2.64 -0.68
CA LEU A 21 14.08 -1.70 -0.90
C LEU A 21 12.96 -2.34 -1.70
N GLU A 22 11.75 -2.17 -1.18
CA GLU A 22 10.53 -2.62 -1.84
C GLU A 22 9.63 -1.42 -2.14
N ARG A 23 8.77 -1.59 -3.13
CA ARG A 23 7.67 -0.67 -3.42
C ARG A 23 6.36 -1.42 -3.32
N THR A 24 5.35 -0.74 -2.80
CA THR A 24 4.00 -1.27 -2.73
C THR A 24 3.01 -0.18 -3.06
N ILE A 25 1.84 -0.58 -3.56
CA ILE A 25 0.76 0.38 -3.75
C ILE A 25 -0.12 0.42 -2.51
N SER A 26 -0.62 1.60 -2.21
CA SER A 26 -1.65 1.83 -1.21
C SER A 26 -2.73 2.68 -1.83
N ILE A 27 -3.98 2.41 -1.48
CA ILE A 27 -5.12 3.23 -1.91
C ILE A 27 -5.93 3.59 -0.68
N ILE A 28 -6.13 4.89 -0.47
CA ILE A 28 -7.10 5.37 0.52
C ILE A 28 -8.45 5.35 -0.17
N LYS A 29 -9.36 4.53 0.34
CA LYS A 29 -10.65 4.24 -0.26
C LYS A 29 -11.63 5.41 -0.08
N PRO A 30 -12.74 5.44 -0.84
CA PRO A 30 -13.67 6.57 -0.79
C PRO A 30 -14.21 6.90 0.60
N ASP A 31 -14.40 5.91 1.45
CA ASP A 31 -14.88 6.10 2.82
C ASP A 31 -13.91 6.94 3.66
N ALA A 32 -12.62 6.63 3.60
CA ALA A 32 -11.59 7.36 4.34
C ALA A 32 -11.30 8.74 3.70
N VAL A 33 -11.32 8.84 2.37
CA VAL A 33 -11.20 10.14 1.71
C VAL A 33 -12.33 11.07 2.16
N ALA A 34 -13.57 10.56 2.21
CA ALA A 34 -14.74 11.33 2.66
C ALA A 34 -14.62 11.78 4.13
N LYS A 35 -13.93 11.01 4.97
CA LYS A 35 -13.67 11.38 6.37
C LYS A 35 -12.59 12.45 6.53
N ASN A 36 -11.93 12.83 5.43
CA ASN A 36 -10.87 13.86 5.42
C ASN A 36 -9.66 13.51 6.30
N VAL A 37 -9.22 12.25 6.22
CA VAL A 37 -8.10 11.72 7.04
C VAL A 37 -6.87 11.34 6.22
N ILE A 38 -6.77 11.78 4.96
CA ILE A 38 -5.60 11.50 4.10
C ILE A 38 -4.29 11.87 4.79
N GLY A 39 -4.21 13.06 5.36
CA GLY A 39 -3.00 13.53 6.04
C GLY A 39 -2.63 12.68 7.24
N GLN A 40 -3.61 12.22 8.01
CA GLN A 40 -3.36 11.36 9.17
C GLN A 40 -2.82 9.99 8.73
N ILE A 41 -3.36 9.44 7.64
CA ILE A 41 -2.89 8.17 7.07
C ILE A 41 -1.48 8.33 6.51
N TYR A 42 -1.21 9.39 5.77
CA TYR A 42 0.13 9.69 5.23
C TYR A 42 1.17 9.85 6.34
N SER A 43 0.80 10.48 7.43
CA SER A 43 1.67 10.62 8.60
C SER A 43 2.10 9.26 9.14
N ARG A 44 1.22 8.27 9.15
CA ARG A 44 1.56 6.90 9.60
C ARG A 44 2.55 6.23 8.68
N PHE A 45 2.42 6.42 7.36
CA PHE A 45 3.41 5.89 6.41
C PHE A 45 4.79 6.49 6.68
N GLU A 46 4.87 7.79 6.77
CA GLU A 46 6.14 8.49 6.94
C GLU A 46 6.78 8.21 8.29
N GLN A 47 6.01 8.15 9.36
CA GLN A 47 6.52 7.80 10.71
C GLN A 47 7.04 6.36 10.77
N ALA A 48 6.51 5.47 9.95
CA ALA A 48 6.99 4.09 9.85
C ALA A 48 8.21 3.92 8.94
N GLY A 49 8.72 5.02 8.36
CA GLY A 49 9.87 4.99 7.47
C GLY A 49 9.54 4.61 6.02
N LEU A 50 8.26 4.66 5.64
CA LEU A 50 7.84 4.48 4.25
C LEU A 50 7.83 5.82 3.54
N THR A 51 8.50 5.90 2.39
CA THR A 51 8.58 7.11 1.58
C THR A 51 7.51 7.09 0.51
N ILE A 52 6.74 8.16 0.39
CA ILE A 52 5.78 8.32 -0.70
C ILE A 52 6.57 8.77 -1.93
N VAL A 53 6.60 7.95 -2.99
CA VAL A 53 7.34 8.23 -4.22
C VAL A 53 6.45 8.56 -5.41
N ALA A 54 5.14 8.40 -5.27
CA ALA A 54 4.14 8.86 -6.22
C ALA A 54 2.80 8.93 -5.53
N ALA A 55 1.94 9.85 -5.94
CA ALA A 55 0.61 10.01 -5.39
C ALA A 55 -0.30 10.69 -6.41
N LYS A 56 -1.55 10.23 -6.50
CA LYS A 56 -2.58 10.89 -7.29
C LYS A 56 -3.97 10.62 -6.73
N MET A 57 -4.83 11.62 -6.82
CA MET A 57 -6.23 11.45 -6.53
C MET A 57 -6.98 11.15 -7.82
N LYS A 58 -7.88 10.18 -7.78
CA LYS A 58 -8.73 9.82 -8.90
C LYS A 58 -10.14 9.51 -8.43
N HIS A 59 -11.12 9.86 -9.23
CA HIS A 59 -12.43 9.24 -9.15
C HIS A 59 -12.42 8.11 -10.19
N LEU A 60 -12.31 6.87 -9.75
CA LEU A 60 -12.20 5.73 -10.64
C LEU A 60 -13.45 5.57 -11.50
N SER A 61 -13.26 5.31 -12.79
CA SER A 61 -14.36 4.84 -13.63
C SER A 61 -14.66 3.39 -13.27
N ARG A 62 -15.86 2.92 -13.65
CA ARG A 62 -16.22 1.52 -13.46
C ARG A 62 -15.20 0.60 -14.14
N LYS A 63 -14.78 0.94 -15.35
CA LYS A 63 -13.79 0.18 -16.13
C LYS A 63 -12.44 0.12 -15.42
N GLU A 64 -11.98 1.22 -14.85
CA GLU A 64 -10.74 1.25 -14.08
C GLU A 64 -10.82 0.36 -12.85
N ALA A 65 -11.90 0.43 -12.09
CA ALA A 65 -12.09 -0.39 -10.90
C ALA A 65 -12.21 -1.88 -11.26
N GLU A 66 -12.96 -2.22 -12.30
CA GLU A 66 -13.08 -3.59 -12.78
C GLU A 66 -11.74 -4.16 -13.23
N GLY A 67 -10.91 -3.38 -13.92
CA GLY A 67 -9.57 -3.79 -14.34
C GLY A 67 -8.62 -4.00 -13.17
N PHE A 68 -8.65 -3.11 -12.20
CA PHE A 68 -7.80 -3.22 -11.01
C PHE A 68 -8.13 -4.47 -10.19
N TYR A 69 -9.42 -4.77 -10.02
CA TYR A 69 -9.88 -5.93 -9.26
C TYR A 69 -10.21 -7.14 -10.15
N ALA A 70 -9.67 -7.22 -11.36
CA ALA A 70 -10.00 -8.28 -12.34
C ALA A 70 -9.79 -9.69 -11.80
N VAL A 71 -8.83 -9.91 -10.90
CA VAL A 71 -8.58 -11.20 -10.25
C VAL A 71 -9.77 -11.67 -9.40
N HIS A 72 -10.66 -10.77 -9.01
CA HIS A 72 -11.85 -11.06 -8.21
C HIS A 72 -13.13 -11.13 -9.02
N ARG A 73 -13.05 -11.07 -10.36
CA ARG A 73 -14.21 -10.96 -11.27
C ARG A 73 -15.28 -12.02 -11.04
N GLU A 74 -14.87 -13.24 -10.69
CA GLU A 74 -15.76 -14.37 -10.42
C GLU A 74 -16.25 -14.44 -8.97
N ARG A 75 -15.82 -13.52 -8.11
CA ARG A 75 -16.22 -13.52 -6.71
C ARG A 75 -17.57 -12.84 -6.53
N PRO A 76 -18.42 -13.33 -5.59
CA PRO A 76 -19.75 -12.73 -5.33
C PRO A 76 -19.69 -11.25 -4.93
N PHE A 77 -18.61 -10.82 -4.28
CA PHE A 77 -18.44 -9.46 -3.80
C PHE A 77 -17.93 -8.48 -4.87
N PHE A 78 -17.60 -8.96 -6.09
CA PHE A 78 -16.95 -8.14 -7.11
C PHE A 78 -17.74 -6.88 -7.47
N ASN A 79 -19.01 -7.02 -7.78
CA ASN A 79 -19.85 -5.87 -8.17
C ASN A 79 -19.99 -4.85 -7.03
N ALA A 80 -20.19 -5.31 -5.81
CA ALA A 80 -20.28 -4.44 -4.64
C ALA A 80 -18.96 -3.68 -4.40
N LEU A 81 -17.82 -4.36 -4.57
CA LEU A 81 -16.49 -3.75 -4.46
C LEU A 81 -16.30 -2.67 -5.53
N VAL A 82 -16.63 -2.94 -6.77
CA VAL A 82 -16.54 -1.98 -7.87
C VAL A 82 -17.44 -0.77 -7.62
N GLU A 83 -18.68 -0.97 -7.19
CA GLU A 83 -19.58 0.13 -6.82
C GLU A 83 -19.00 0.99 -5.70
N PHE A 84 -18.48 0.35 -4.66
CA PHE A 84 -17.86 1.04 -3.54
C PHE A 84 -16.66 1.89 -3.98
N MET A 85 -15.74 1.29 -4.75
CA MET A 85 -14.52 1.97 -5.19
C MET A 85 -14.77 3.08 -6.21
N THR A 86 -15.93 3.12 -6.84
CA THR A 86 -16.34 4.17 -7.78
C THR A 86 -17.29 5.19 -7.15
N SER A 87 -17.64 5.04 -5.88
CA SER A 87 -18.61 5.90 -5.19
C SER A 87 -18.09 7.29 -4.86
N GLY A 88 -16.80 7.51 -4.92
CA GLY A 88 -16.14 8.78 -4.65
C GLY A 88 -14.67 8.74 -4.98
N PRO A 89 -13.95 9.86 -4.84
CA PRO A 89 -12.50 9.90 -5.07
C PRO A 89 -11.73 8.96 -4.15
N VAL A 90 -10.64 8.42 -4.68
CA VAL A 90 -9.63 7.65 -3.95
C VAL A 90 -8.30 8.37 -4.01
N MET A 91 -7.44 8.14 -3.02
CA MET A 91 -6.06 8.63 -3.05
C MET A 91 -5.13 7.45 -3.22
N ILE A 92 -4.35 7.45 -4.30
CA ILE A 92 -3.47 6.34 -4.69
C ILE A 92 -2.02 6.78 -4.49
N GLN A 93 -1.22 5.98 -3.81
CA GLN A 93 0.18 6.27 -3.57
C GLN A 93 1.05 5.04 -3.68
N VAL A 94 2.30 5.27 -4.11
CA VAL A 94 3.35 4.25 -4.08
C VAL A 94 4.24 4.53 -2.89
N LEU A 95 4.42 3.52 -2.05
CA LEU A 95 5.25 3.56 -0.86
C LEU A 95 6.53 2.80 -1.11
N GLU A 96 7.66 3.37 -0.71
CA GLU A 96 8.97 2.74 -0.84
C GLU A 96 9.64 2.64 0.52
N GLY A 97 10.27 1.52 0.79
CA GLY A 97 11.01 1.30 2.03
C GLY A 97 11.41 -0.14 2.20
N GLU A 98 12.13 -0.40 3.27
CA GLU A 98 12.52 -1.76 3.64
C GLU A 98 11.26 -2.56 4.02
N ASN A 99 11.09 -3.74 3.42
CA ASN A 99 9.92 -4.59 3.63
C ASN A 99 8.59 -3.84 3.45
N ALA A 100 8.48 -2.98 2.45
CA ALA A 100 7.33 -2.06 2.30
C ALA A 100 5.99 -2.79 2.24
N VAL A 101 5.91 -3.94 1.56
CA VAL A 101 4.65 -4.71 1.46
C VAL A 101 4.17 -5.13 2.85
N LEU A 102 5.02 -5.81 3.62
CA LEU A 102 4.68 -6.29 4.95
C LEU A 102 4.42 -5.13 5.91
N ARG A 103 5.28 -4.12 5.89
CA ARG A 103 5.17 -2.97 6.78
C ARG A 103 3.86 -2.20 6.55
N ASN A 104 3.48 -2.01 5.28
CA ASN A 104 2.20 -1.38 4.98
C ASN A 104 1.02 -2.21 5.49
N ARG A 105 1.07 -3.53 5.32
CA ARG A 105 0.00 -4.41 5.82
C ARG A 105 -0.12 -4.37 7.34
N GLU A 106 0.99 -4.29 8.05
CA GLU A 106 0.99 -4.11 9.51
C GLU A 106 0.36 -2.78 9.91
N LEU A 107 0.67 -1.70 9.19
CA LEU A 107 0.07 -0.38 9.43
C LEU A 107 -1.43 -0.37 9.14
N MET A 108 -1.87 -1.08 8.12
CA MET A 108 -3.28 -1.17 7.75
C MET A 108 -4.11 -1.90 8.81
N GLY A 109 -3.57 -2.97 9.37
CA GLY A 109 -4.28 -3.84 10.31
C GLY A 109 -5.16 -4.87 9.61
N ALA A 110 -5.86 -5.68 10.39
CA ALA A 110 -6.73 -6.72 9.89
C ALA A 110 -7.84 -6.17 8.99
N THR A 111 -8.24 -6.95 7.99
CA THR A 111 -9.26 -6.58 7.00
C THR A 111 -10.58 -6.16 7.66
N ASN A 112 -11.00 -6.89 8.69
CA ASN A 112 -12.13 -6.49 9.50
C ASN A 112 -11.65 -5.54 10.61
N PRO A 113 -12.14 -4.29 10.68
CA PRO A 113 -11.69 -3.34 11.69
C PRO A 113 -11.96 -3.80 13.13
N LYS A 114 -12.93 -4.68 13.37
CA LYS A 114 -13.17 -5.26 14.69
C LYS A 114 -12.01 -6.12 15.19
N ASP A 115 -11.27 -6.72 14.26
CA ASP A 115 -10.12 -7.57 14.54
C ASP A 115 -8.80 -6.83 14.45
N ALA A 116 -8.83 -5.57 14.01
CA ALA A 116 -7.62 -4.76 13.80
C ALA A 116 -7.06 -4.29 15.15
N ALA A 117 -5.75 -4.46 15.32
CA ALA A 117 -5.06 -4.02 16.53
C ALA A 117 -5.15 -2.49 16.70
N ALA A 118 -5.20 -2.05 17.95
CA ALA A 118 -5.22 -0.62 18.26
C ALA A 118 -4.02 0.10 17.61
N GLY A 119 -4.27 1.29 17.07
CA GLY A 119 -3.25 2.09 16.40
C GLY A 119 -3.08 1.80 14.92
N THR A 120 -3.73 0.76 14.39
CA THR A 120 -3.74 0.50 12.95
C THR A 120 -4.70 1.44 12.23
N ILE A 121 -4.48 1.64 10.93
CA ILE A 121 -5.32 2.51 10.11
C ILE A 121 -6.79 2.04 10.14
N ARG A 122 -7.02 0.75 9.98
CA ARG A 122 -8.37 0.21 9.98
C ARG A 122 -9.05 0.28 11.34
N ALA A 123 -8.31 0.08 12.43
CA ALA A 123 -8.86 0.25 13.77
C ALA A 123 -9.37 1.68 13.99
N ASP A 124 -8.65 2.67 13.48
CA ASP A 124 -8.95 4.08 13.75
C ASP A 124 -9.93 4.69 12.73
N PHE A 125 -9.88 4.26 11.46
CA PHE A 125 -10.59 4.95 10.39
C PHE A 125 -11.59 4.10 9.61
N ALA A 126 -11.58 2.78 9.74
CA ALA A 126 -12.52 1.92 9.05
C ALA A 126 -13.84 1.80 9.80
N SER A 127 -14.95 1.71 9.06
CA SER A 127 -16.28 1.58 9.64
C SER A 127 -16.78 0.13 9.64
N SER A 128 -16.36 -0.67 8.65
CA SER A 128 -16.80 -2.06 8.46
C SER A 128 -15.79 -2.80 7.58
N ILE A 129 -16.01 -4.10 7.40
CA ILE A 129 -15.18 -4.90 6.49
C ILE A 129 -15.29 -4.42 5.03
N ASP A 130 -16.43 -3.88 4.62
CA ASP A 130 -16.64 -3.36 3.26
C ASP A 130 -16.12 -1.93 3.11
N ALA A 131 -16.26 -1.10 4.15
CA ALA A 131 -15.74 0.26 4.22
C ALA A 131 -14.52 0.28 5.15
N ASN A 132 -13.42 -0.33 4.71
CA ASN A 132 -12.25 -0.60 5.54
C ASN A 132 -11.04 0.32 5.29
N ALA A 133 -11.30 1.50 4.78
CA ALA A 133 -10.41 2.66 4.68
C ALA A 133 -9.29 2.54 3.65
N VAL A 134 -8.57 1.44 3.58
CA VAL A 134 -7.34 1.34 2.76
C VAL A 134 -7.22 -0.01 2.05
N HIS A 135 -6.53 0.03 0.90
CA HIS A 135 -6.05 -1.14 0.18
C HIS A 135 -4.51 -1.11 0.19
N GLY A 136 -3.89 -2.27 0.27
CA GLY A 136 -2.46 -2.45 0.09
C GLY A 136 -2.19 -3.76 -0.64
N SER A 137 -1.15 -3.81 -1.45
CA SER A 137 -0.75 -5.03 -2.13
C SER A 137 -0.38 -6.11 -1.12
N ASP A 138 -0.67 -7.35 -1.46
CA ASP A 138 -0.44 -8.51 -0.58
C ASP A 138 0.89 -9.24 -0.85
N SER A 139 1.57 -8.90 -1.95
CA SER A 139 2.85 -9.49 -2.33
C SER A 139 3.65 -8.53 -3.19
N LEU A 140 4.96 -8.78 -3.34
CA LEU A 140 5.81 -8.01 -4.26
C LEU A 140 5.35 -8.14 -5.71
N GLU A 141 4.92 -9.33 -6.11
CA GLU A 141 4.42 -9.57 -7.46
C GLU A 141 3.17 -8.74 -7.74
N ASN A 142 2.19 -8.78 -6.85
CA ASN A 142 0.99 -7.97 -6.98
C ASN A 142 1.27 -6.47 -6.85
N ALA A 143 2.21 -6.08 -6.01
CA ALA A 143 2.64 -4.69 -5.88
C ALA A 143 3.16 -4.13 -7.21
N ALA A 144 3.96 -4.89 -7.94
CA ALA A 144 4.47 -4.47 -9.24
C ALA A 144 3.34 -4.29 -10.27
N ILE A 145 2.41 -5.24 -10.32
CA ILE A 145 1.25 -5.21 -11.23
C ILE A 145 0.34 -4.02 -10.89
N GLU A 146 -0.01 -3.85 -9.63
CA GLU A 146 -0.93 -2.81 -9.17
C GLU A 146 -0.31 -1.41 -9.34
N THR A 147 0.98 -1.25 -9.07
CA THR A 147 1.69 0.01 -9.29
C THR A 147 1.68 0.38 -10.78
N ALA A 148 2.01 -0.55 -11.66
CA ALA A 148 2.03 -0.31 -13.11
C ALA A 148 0.63 -0.01 -13.67
N TYR A 149 -0.42 -0.44 -12.99
CA TYR A 149 -1.79 -0.15 -13.42
C TYR A 149 -2.11 1.35 -13.35
N PHE A 150 -1.62 2.04 -12.31
CA PHE A 150 -1.95 3.45 -12.08
C PHE A 150 -0.82 4.42 -12.39
N PHE A 151 0.44 3.96 -12.40
CA PHE A 151 1.59 4.85 -12.56
C PHE A 151 2.52 4.37 -13.66
N ALA A 152 2.94 5.32 -14.54
CA ALA A 152 4.06 5.09 -15.44
C ALA A 152 5.37 5.11 -14.63
N ALA A 153 6.40 4.42 -15.12
CA ALA A 153 7.71 4.41 -14.48
C ALA A 153 8.28 5.82 -14.25
N THR A 154 8.00 6.74 -15.18
CA THR A 154 8.45 8.14 -15.11
C THR A 154 7.71 8.97 -14.06
N GLU A 155 6.61 8.48 -13.51
CA GLU A 155 5.87 9.15 -12.46
C GLU A 155 6.37 8.82 -11.06
N LEU A 156 7.27 7.84 -10.93
CA LEU A 156 7.87 7.46 -9.66
C LEU A 156 9.08 8.36 -9.37
N CYS A 157 9.14 8.92 -8.18
CA CYS A 157 10.16 9.89 -7.77
C CYS A 157 10.96 9.33 -6.57
N PRO A 158 11.91 8.41 -6.80
CA PRO A 158 12.76 7.92 -5.72
C PRO A 158 13.56 9.05 -5.10
N ARG A 159 13.72 9.00 -3.77
CA ARG A 159 14.43 10.05 -3.04
C ARG A 159 14.99 9.60 -1.69
#